data_44927ccbe63d959758cabce2ec2f52ab
#
_entry.id   44927ccbe63d959758cabce2ec2f52ab
#
_cell.length_a   1.000
_cell.length_b   1.000
_cell.length_c   1.000
_cell.angle_alpha   90.00
_cell.angle_beta   90.00
_cell.angle_gamma   90.00
#
_symmetry.space_group_name_H-M   'P 1'
#
loop_
_entity.id
_entity.type
_entity.pdbx_description
1 polymer ?
#
loop_
_entity_poly.entity_id
_entity_poly.type
_entity_poly.pdbx_seq_one_letter_code
_entity_poly.pdbx_strand_id
1 'polypeptide(L)'
;MHDVVENYYLNQFSQSVVVIKIDQQVPDWELASHQHMQNQLMMTSKGLITVETNLGIWAVPAHHALWIPAHTWHKVSSYGISNGFVAFIATQYDSLSEHTCTLLQATTLLSALLERVESLSNTTLTEQNERLVMCLLDEIHSVQQPAFYLPMPDDPRLVKLVQDLLKYPERNQSLKVWATKCCMSERNLTRIFHQNTGMSINRWRYRLHVVLALQWMIEGDSVHQVAMKLAYDSDTSFILMFKKVMGTFPKKYILQF
;
A
#
# COMPACT_ATOMS: atom_id res chain seq x y z
N MET A 1 0.07 -19.34 -3.95
CA MET A 1 0.80 -18.10 -4.24
C MET A 1 2.31 -18.31 -4.12
N HIS A 2 2.81 -19.00 -3.09
CA HIS A 2 4.24 -19.32 -3.00
C HIS A 2 4.76 -19.92 -4.30
N ASP A 3 4.10 -20.96 -4.82
CA ASP A 3 4.53 -21.67 -6.05
C ASP A 3 4.35 -20.82 -7.34
N VAL A 4 3.35 -19.95 -7.40
CA VAL A 4 3.10 -19.09 -8.58
C VAL A 4 4.10 -17.95 -8.62
N VAL A 5 4.36 -17.33 -7.51
CA VAL A 5 5.30 -16.20 -7.41
C VAL A 5 6.74 -16.71 -7.51
N GLU A 6 7.11 -17.83 -6.87
CA GLU A 6 8.44 -18.45 -7.00
C GLU A 6 8.77 -18.86 -8.44
N ASN A 7 7.82 -19.42 -9.20
CA ASN A 7 8.03 -19.76 -10.60
C ASN A 7 8.21 -18.52 -11.51
N TYR A 8 7.67 -17.37 -11.14
CA TYR A 8 7.85 -16.11 -11.86
C TYR A 8 9.10 -15.31 -11.41
N TYR A 9 9.74 -15.66 -10.30
CA TYR A 9 11.00 -15.03 -9.84
C TYR A 9 12.23 -15.41 -10.66
N LEU A 10 12.17 -16.47 -11.46
CA LEU A 10 13.32 -16.97 -12.18
C LEU A 10 13.43 -16.33 -13.58
N ASN A 11 13.96 -15.13 -13.63
CA ASN A 11 14.87 -14.55 -14.66
C ASN A 11 14.61 -14.83 -16.17
N GLN A 12 13.44 -15.25 -16.63
CA GLN A 12 13.24 -15.58 -18.05
C GLN A 12 11.93 -15.03 -18.63
N PHE A 13 11.66 -13.73 -18.43
CA PHE A 13 10.63 -13.12 -19.26
C PHE A 13 11.24 -12.58 -20.55
N SER A 14 10.87 -13.16 -21.69
CA SER A 14 11.09 -12.55 -23.00
C SER A 14 10.14 -11.37 -23.25
N GLN A 15 9.16 -11.15 -22.37
CA GLN A 15 8.14 -10.10 -22.49
C GLN A 15 8.52 -8.88 -21.68
N SER A 16 8.19 -7.71 -22.23
CA SER A 16 8.44 -6.40 -21.59
C SER A 16 7.65 -6.18 -20.31
N VAL A 17 6.46 -6.77 -20.21
CA VAL A 17 5.54 -6.70 -19.07
C VAL A 17 4.82 -8.03 -18.92
N VAL A 18 4.77 -8.54 -17.68
CA VAL A 18 3.96 -9.72 -17.31
C VAL A 18 3.04 -9.31 -16.17
N VAL A 19 1.75 -9.52 -16.34
CA VAL A 19 0.73 -9.22 -15.32
C VAL A 19 0.16 -10.52 -14.77
N ILE A 20 0.02 -10.59 -13.46
CA ILE A 20 -0.54 -11.72 -12.72
C ILE A 20 -1.70 -11.20 -11.89
N LYS A 21 -2.85 -11.87 -11.98
CA LYS A 21 -3.99 -11.59 -11.11
C LYS A 21 -3.78 -12.24 -9.74
N ILE A 22 -3.98 -11.44 -8.70
CA ILE A 22 -4.07 -11.93 -7.33
C ILE A 22 -5.55 -12.11 -7.00
N ASP A 23 -5.96 -13.35 -6.79
CA ASP A 23 -7.30 -13.70 -6.32
C ASP A 23 -7.15 -14.64 -5.12
N GLN A 24 -6.87 -14.07 -3.95
CA GLN A 24 -6.60 -14.81 -2.73
C GLN A 24 -7.84 -14.87 -1.86
N GLN A 25 -8.38 -16.07 -1.74
CA GLN A 25 -9.48 -16.38 -0.81
C GLN A 25 -8.97 -16.63 0.62
N VAL A 26 -7.65 -16.77 0.78
CA VAL A 26 -7.01 -16.95 2.09
C VAL A 26 -6.71 -15.58 2.69
N PRO A 27 -7.30 -15.22 3.85
CA PRO A 27 -6.95 -14.00 4.54
C PRO A 27 -5.53 -14.09 5.14
N ASP A 28 -4.92 -12.92 5.33
CA ASP A 28 -3.65 -12.78 6.07
C ASP A 28 -2.49 -13.63 5.52
N TRP A 29 -2.27 -13.57 4.21
CA TRP A 29 -1.12 -14.21 3.59
C TRP A 29 0.14 -13.33 3.64
N GLU A 30 1.30 -13.97 3.63
CA GLU A 30 2.61 -13.32 3.68
C GLU A 30 3.55 -13.92 2.64
N LEU A 31 4.32 -13.06 1.96
CA LEU A 31 5.49 -13.43 1.17
C LEU A 31 6.74 -13.01 1.92
N ALA A 32 7.65 -13.95 2.12
CA ALA A 32 8.94 -13.68 2.76
C ALA A 32 9.73 -12.59 2.02
N SER A 33 10.67 -11.97 2.71
CA SER A 33 11.52 -10.94 2.12
C SER A 33 12.31 -11.47 0.93
N HIS A 34 12.24 -10.77 -0.20
CA HIS A 34 12.85 -11.13 -1.48
C HIS A 34 13.15 -9.88 -2.30
N GLN A 35 13.85 -10.06 -3.41
CA GLN A 35 14.06 -9.04 -4.45
C GLN A 35 14.06 -9.70 -5.83
N HIS A 36 13.85 -8.93 -6.87
CA HIS A 36 13.89 -9.38 -8.26
C HIS A 36 14.51 -8.31 -9.18
N MET A 37 14.86 -8.72 -10.41
CA MET A 37 15.54 -7.85 -11.38
C MET A 37 14.59 -6.90 -12.11
N GLN A 38 13.28 -7.13 -12.05
CA GLN A 38 12.25 -6.31 -12.70
C GLN A 38 11.73 -5.25 -11.75
N ASN A 39 11.22 -4.16 -12.31
CA ASN A 39 10.33 -3.28 -11.58
C ASN A 39 9.01 -3.99 -11.33
N GLN A 40 8.33 -3.68 -10.25
CA GLN A 40 7.04 -4.27 -9.91
C GLN A 40 6.01 -3.18 -9.63
N LEU A 41 4.83 -3.34 -10.25
CA LEU A 41 3.64 -2.63 -9.83
C LEU A 41 2.71 -3.60 -9.11
N MET A 42 2.35 -3.30 -7.86
CA MET A 42 1.39 -4.07 -7.09
C MET A 42 0.14 -3.25 -6.86
N MET A 43 -0.96 -3.62 -7.49
CA MET A 43 -2.27 -2.93 -7.36
C MET A 43 -3.22 -3.76 -6.54
N THR A 44 -3.87 -3.13 -5.57
CA THR A 44 -4.91 -3.74 -4.72
C THR A 44 -6.29 -3.28 -5.19
N SER A 45 -7.16 -4.23 -5.56
CA SER A 45 -8.55 -3.95 -5.91
C SER A 45 -9.47 -4.11 -4.69
N LYS A 46 -9.13 -5.02 -3.78
CA LYS A 46 -9.84 -5.28 -2.51
C LYS A 46 -8.85 -5.62 -1.41
N GLY A 47 -9.14 -5.21 -0.17
CA GLY A 47 -8.31 -5.46 0.99
C GLY A 47 -7.18 -4.43 1.18
N LEU A 48 -6.25 -4.76 2.06
CA LEU A 48 -5.06 -3.99 2.34
C LEU A 48 -3.83 -4.87 2.18
N ILE A 49 -2.88 -4.41 1.39
CA ILE A 49 -1.54 -5.02 1.30
C ILE A 49 -0.53 -4.06 1.94
N THR A 50 0.40 -4.60 2.70
CA THR A 50 1.57 -3.85 3.16
C THR A 50 2.81 -4.38 2.48
N VAL A 51 3.68 -3.48 2.09
CA VAL A 51 4.99 -3.78 1.53
C VAL A 51 6.05 -3.18 2.45
N GLU A 52 6.82 -4.03 3.08
CA GLU A 52 7.92 -3.64 3.97
C GLU A 52 9.23 -3.66 3.19
N THR A 53 9.96 -2.55 3.23
CA THR A 53 11.26 -2.37 2.59
C THR A 53 12.27 -1.86 3.61
N ASN A 54 13.54 -1.77 3.24
CA ASN A 54 14.56 -1.11 4.06
C ASN A 54 14.30 0.41 4.28
N LEU A 55 13.44 1.04 3.44
CA LEU A 55 13.08 2.46 3.54
C LEU A 55 11.76 2.69 4.29
N GLY A 56 10.98 1.64 4.57
CA GLY A 56 9.74 1.79 5.31
C GLY A 56 8.67 0.75 4.98
N ILE A 57 7.50 0.90 5.59
CA ILE A 57 6.29 0.13 5.26
C ILE A 57 5.35 1.00 4.44
N TRP A 58 4.93 0.45 3.32
CA TRP A 58 3.96 1.02 2.41
C TRP A 58 2.63 0.31 2.60
N ALA A 59 1.59 1.06 2.94
CA ALA A 59 0.24 0.54 2.97
C ALA A 59 -0.43 0.81 1.62
N VAL A 60 -0.87 -0.25 0.95
CA VAL A 60 -1.53 -0.20 -0.36
C VAL A 60 -2.99 -0.60 -0.16
N PRO A 61 -3.88 0.36 0.10
CA PRO A 61 -5.30 0.08 0.25
C PRO A 61 -5.94 -0.22 -1.11
N ALA A 62 -7.19 -0.66 -1.08
CA ALA A 62 -7.96 -0.85 -2.29
C ALA A 62 -7.92 0.39 -3.20
N HIS A 63 -7.92 0.17 -4.50
CA HIS A 63 -7.80 1.20 -5.55
C HIS A 63 -6.52 2.04 -5.50
N HIS A 64 -5.44 1.45 -4.96
CA HIS A 64 -4.09 2.03 -5.04
C HIS A 64 -3.12 1.00 -5.60
N ALA A 65 -2.02 1.49 -6.13
CA ALA A 65 -0.92 0.68 -6.61
C ALA A 65 0.40 1.16 -6.00
N LEU A 66 1.33 0.26 -5.77
CA LEU A 66 2.68 0.58 -5.35
C LEU A 66 3.65 0.19 -6.46
N TRP A 67 4.43 1.16 -6.91
CA TRP A 67 5.62 0.93 -7.71
C TRP A 67 6.79 0.54 -6.79
N ILE A 68 7.43 -0.57 -7.10
CA ILE A 68 8.60 -1.09 -6.39
C ILE A 68 9.73 -1.19 -7.43
N PRO A 69 10.80 -0.39 -7.31
CA PRO A 69 11.94 -0.46 -8.21
C PRO A 69 12.62 -1.81 -8.20
N ALA A 70 13.24 -2.18 -9.30
CA ALA A 70 14.09 -3.36 -9.41
C ALA A 70 15.14 -3.40 -8.27
N HIS A 71 15.54 -4.62 -7.88
CA HIS A 71 16.52 -4.85 -6.81
C HIS A 71 16.15 -4.30 -5.43
N THR A 72 14.90 -3.90 -5.21
CA THR A 72 14.41 -3.48 -3.89
C THR A 72 14.07 -4.71 -3.05
N TRP A 73 14.75 -4.90 -1.91
CA TRP A 73 14.36 -5.90 -0.92
C TRP A 73 13.02 -5.54 -0.31
N HIS A 74 12.03 -6.44 -0.41
CA HIS A 74 10.71 -6.19 0.13
C HIS A 74 10.02 -7.47 0.61
N LYS A 75 9.20 -7.30 1.64
CA LYS A 75 8.31 -8.29 2.20
C LYS A 75 6.88 -7.83 1.95
N VAL A 76 5.98 -8.74 1.57
CA VAL A 76 4.58 -8.40 1.31
C VAL A 76 3.69 -9.14 2.29
N SER A 77 2.75 -8.44 2.91
CA SER A 77 1.75 -9.04 3.79
C SER A 77 0.37 -8.48 3.44
N SER A 78 -0.66 -9.33 3.46
CA SER A 78 -2.04 -8.89 3.33
C SER A 78 -2.75 -8.90 4.68
N TYR A 79 -3.76 -8.05 4.79
CA TYR A 79 -4.69 -8.04 5.90
C TYR A 79 -6.10 -8.26 5.35
N GLY A 80 -6.74 -9.35 5.76
CA GLY A 80 -7.99 -9.82 5.20
C GLY A 80 -7.83 -10.41 3.78
N ILE A 81 -8.96 -10.66 3.12
CA ILE A 81 -9.01 -11.13 1.73
C ILE A 81 -8.55 -10.00 0.81
N SER A 82 -7.53 -10.25 0.01
CA SER A 82 -6.99 -9.26 -0.91
C SER A 82 -7.01 -9.77 -2.35
N ASN A 83 -7.47 -8.89 -3.25
CA ASN A 83 -7.50 -9.12 -4.68
C ASN A 83 -6.81 -7.97 -5.39
N GLY A 84 -6.24 -8.23 -6.55
CA GLY A 84 -5.56 -7.19 -7.32
C GLY A 84 -4.71 -7.75 -8.46
N PHE A 85 -3.67 -7.02 -8.81
CA PHE A 85 -2.74 -7.38 -9.86
C PHE A 85 -1.30 -7.12 -9.43
N VAL A 86 -0.41 -7.97 -9.88
CA VAL A 86 1.04 -7.72 -9.86
C VAL A 86 1.51 -7.66 -11.31
N ALA A 87 2.18 -6.57 -11.69
CA ALA A 87 2.86 -6.44 -12.96
C ALA A 87 4.37 -6.41 -12.74
N PHE A 88 5.10 -7.30 -13.41
CA PHE A 88 6.54 -7.27 -13.52
C PHE A 88 6.92 -6.56 -14.83
N ILE A 89 7.76 -5.55 -14.74
CA ILE A 89 8.06 -4.62 -15.81
C ILE A 89 9.57 -4.59 -16.01
N ALA A 90 10.02 -4.79 -17.25
CA ALA A 90 11.44 -4.75 -17.58
C ALA A 90 12.04 -3.38 -17.25
N THR A 91 13.27 -3.35 -16.73
CA THR A 91 13.94 -2.14 -16.22
C THR A 91 14.15 -1.06 -17.27
N GLN A 92 14.18 -1.40 -18.54
CA GLN A 92 14.27 -0.42 -19.63
C GLN A 92 13.07 0.53 -19.72
N TYR A 93 11.96 0.24 -19.03
CA TYR A 93 10.75 1.07 -18.94
C TYR A 93 10.65 1.79 -17.59
N ASP A 94 11.76 1.91 -16.86
CA ASP A 94 11.79 2.63 -15.59
C ASP A 94 11.82 4.15 -15.84
N SER A 95 10.75 4.81 -15.41
CA SER A 95 10.64 6.26 -15.50
C SER A 95 9.99 6.90 -14.27
N LEU A 96 9.51 6.11 -13.29
CA LEU A 96 8.88 6.66 -12.10
C LEU A 96 9.88 7.04 -11.01
N SER A 97 10.78 6.14 -10.66
CA SER A 97 11.83 6.36 -9.68
C SER A 97 12.76 5.15 -9.65
N GLU A 98 14.04 5.37 -9.87
CA GLU A 98 15.04 4.30 -9.85
C GLU A 98 15.33 3.78 -8.43
N HIS A 99 14.96 4.51 -7.37
CA HIS A 99 15.45 4.22 -6.03
C HIS A 99 14.40 4.22 -4.92
N THR A 100 13.16 4.64 -5.18
CA THR A 100 12.15 4.75 -4.13
C THR A 100 10.81 4.16 -4.55
N CYS A 101 10.21 3.36 -3.66
CA CYS A 101 8.83 2.93 -3.85
C CYS A 101 7.90 4.13 -3.95
N THR A 102 6.93 4.08 -4.86
CA THR A 102 6.00 5.17 -5.12
C THR A 102 4.57 4.65 -5.08
N LEU A 103 3.77 5.19 -4.17
CA LEU A 103 2.34 4.88 -4.12
C LEU A 103 1.60 5.69 -5.18
N LEU A 104 0.72 5.03 -5.92
CA LEU A 104 -0.09 5.59 -7.01
C LEU A 104 -1.57 5.39 -6.71
N GLN A 105 -2.41 6.33 -7.12
CA GLN A 105 -3.86 6.10 -7.08
C GLN A 105 -4.27 5.36 -8.37
N ALA A 106 -4.79 4.15 -8.23
CA ALA A 106 -5.22 3.38 -9.40
C ALA A 106 -6.44 4.03 -10.06
N THR A 107 -6.31 4.36 -11.35
CA THR A 107 -7.42 4.82 -12.18
C THR A 107 -8.23 3.64 -12.68
N THR A 108 -9.46 3.90 -13.12
CA THR A 108 -10.28 2.89 -13.82
C THR A 108 -9.58 2.37 -15.07
N LEU A 109 -8.86 3.26 -15.79
CA LEU A 109 -8.10 2.88 -16.98
C LEU A 109 -6.93 1.96 -16.62
N LEU A 110 -6.15 2.29 -15.58
CA LEU A 110 -5.06 1.43 -15.11
C LEU A 110 -5.56 0.02 -14.77
N SER A 111 -6.68 -0.06 -14.04
CA SER A 111 -7.27 -1.35 -13.67
C SER A 111 -7.69 -2.16 -14.89
N ALA A 112 -8.36 -1.53 -15.86
CA ALA A 112 -8.79 -2.18 -17.10
C ALA A 112 -7.61 -2.63 -17.98
N LEU A 113 -6.54 -1.83 -18.05
CA LEU A 113 -5.33 -2.18 -18.79
C LEU A 113 -4.60 -3.35 -18.15
N LEU A 114 -4.48 -3.39 -16.81
CA LEU A 114 -3.89 -4.52 -16.09
C LEU A 114 -4.68 -5.81 -16.33
N GLU A 115 -6.01 -5.76 -16.24
CA GLU A 115 -6.86 -6.92 -16.52
C GLU A 115 -6.71 -7.40 -17.97
N ARG A 116 -6.65 -6.47 -18.93
CA ARG A 116 -6.47 -6.82 -20.35
C ARG A 116 -5.09 -7.40 -20.63
N VAL A 117 -4.02 -6.83 -20.10
CA VAL A 117 -2.65 -7.32 -20.29
C VAL A 117 -2.46 -8.68 -19.60
N GLU A 118 -3.06 -8.90 -18.43
CA GLU A 118 -3.06 -10.21 -17.78
C GLU A 118 -3.60 -11.31 -18.70
N SER A 119 -4.71 -11.05 -19.40
CA SER A 119 -5.30 -12.01 -20.35
C SER A 119 -4.40 -12.33 -21.55
N LEU A 120 -3.35 -11.53 -21.80
CA LEU A 120 -2.39 -11.73 -22.88
C LEU A 120 -1.12 -12.49 -22.44
N SER A 121 -0.92 -12.73 -21.15
CA SER A 121 0.34 -13.24 -20.56
C SER A 121 0.79 -14.62 -21.14
N ASN A 122 -0.12 -15.37 -21.74
CA ASN A 122 0.15 -16.67 -22.36
C ASN A 122 0.11 -16.65 -23.90
N THR A 123 0.08 -15.48 -24.53
CA THR A 123 -0.02 -15.37 -25.98
C THR A 123 1.22 -14.71 -26.59
N THR A 124 1.57 -15.10 -27.82
CA THR A 124 2.62 -14.40 -28.56
C THR A 124 2.20 -12.94 -28.76
N LEU A 125 3.07 -12.01 -28.36
CA LEU A 125 2.81 -10.57 -28.50
C LEU A 125 2.70 -10.22 -30.00
N THR A 126 1.52 -9.76 -30.40
CA THR A 126 1.31 -9.10 -31.68
C THR A 126 1.59 -7.60 -31.54
N GLU A 127 1.83 -6.90 -32.64
CA GLU A 127 1.98 -5.43 -32.61
C GLU A 127 0.80 -4.72 -31.92
N GLN A 128 -0.42 -5.27 -32.01
CA GLN A 128 -1.58 -4.74 -31.32
C GLN A 128 -1.46 -4.91 -29.79
N ASN A 129 -0.96 -6.04 -29.34
CA ASN A 129 -0.75 -6.31 -27.91
C ASN A 129 0.40 -5.47 -27.34
N GLU A 130 1.46 -5.24 -28.12
CA GLU A 130 2.54 -4.32 -27.75
C GLU A 130 2.04 -2.90 -27.53
N ARG A 131 1.15 -2.39 -28.39
CA ARG A 131 0.52 -1.07 -28.19
C ARG A 131 -0.29 -1.00 -26.88
N LEU A 132 -0.99 -2.07 -26.49
CA LEU A 132 -1.68 -2.12 -25.19
C LEU A 132 -0.72 -2.09 -24.02
N VAL A 133 0.40 -2.81 -24.11
CA VAL A 133 1.46 -2.76 -23.09
C VAL A 133 2.04 -1.35 -22.99
N MET A 134 2.28 -0.69 -24.10
CA MET A 134 2.77 0.72 -24.09
C MET A 134 1.73 1.66 -23.45
N CYS A 135 0.44 1.50 -23.75
CA CYS A 135 -0.61 2.27 -23.09
C CYS A 135 -0.65 2.03 -21.58
N LEU A 136 -0.43 0.79 -21.11
CA LEU A 136 -0.32 0.49 -19.68
C LEU A 136 0.85 1.23 -19.04
N LEU A 137 2.01 1.23 -19.69
CA LEU A 137 3.20 1.93 -19.19
C LEU A 137 2.97 3.45 -19.15
N ASP A 138 2.40 4.03 -20.20
CA ASP A 138 2.06 5.46 -20.26
C ASP A 138 1.07 5.83 -19.13
N GLU A 139 0.06 4.99 -18.87
CA GLU A 139 -0.89 5.23 -17.79
C GLU A 139 -0.21 5.17 -16.41
N ILE A 140 0.65 4.19 -16.15
CA ILE A 140 1.42 4.10 -14.89
C ILE A 140 2.21 5.40 -14.65
N HIS A 141 2.81 5.97 -15.68
CA HIS A 141 3.60 7.21 -15.59
C HIS A 141 2.75 8.47 -15.41
N SER A 142 1.53 8.47 -15.93
CA SER A 142 0.61 9.61 -15.85
C SER A 142 -0.10 9.74 -14.52
N VAL A 143 -0.18 8.67 -13.73
CA VAL A 143 -0.95 8.64 -12.49
C VAL A 143 -0.31 9.52 -11.42
N GLN A 144 -1.14 10.40 -10.83
CA GLN A 144 -0.70 11.27 -9.75
C GLN A 144 -0.37 10.48 -8.48
N GLN A 145 0.70 10.87 -7.81
CA GLN A 145 1.08 10.30 -6.52
C GLN A 145 0.07 10.74 -5.45
N PRO A 146 -0.61 9.83 -4.77
CA PRO A 146 -1.47 10.21 -3.65
C PRO A 146 -0.62 10.72 -2.50
N ALA A 147 -1.12 11.74 -1.81
CA ALA A 147 -0.49 12.25 -0.57
C ALA A 147 -0.57 11.25 0.62
N PHE A 148 -0.81 9.96 0.34
CA PHE A 148 -1.18 8.96 1.34
C PHE A 148 -0.12 7.88 1.50
N TYR A 149 0.92 8.25 2.22
CA TYR A 149 2.06 7.40 2.55
C TYR A 149 2.22 7.33 4.06
N LEU A 150 2.50 6.15 4.60
CA LEU A 150 2.82 5.90 6.00
C LEU A 150 4.33 5.63 6.12
N PRO A 151 5.17 6.66 6.30
CA PRO A 151 6.60 6.46 6.41
C PRO A 151 6.94 5.65 7.66
N MET A 152 7.86 4.69 7.51
CA MET A 152 8.42 3.97 8.65
C MET A 152 9.65 4.71 9.19
N PRO A 153 9.82 4.73 10.50
CA PRO A 153 11.04 5.22 11.09
C PRO A 153 12.18 4.18 10.97
N ASP A 154 13.40 4.65 10.86
CA ASP A 154 14.61 3.81 10.87
C ASP A 154 15.09 3.47 12.29
N ASP A 155 14.74 4.28 13.30
CA ASP A 155 15.11 4.03 14.70
C ASP A 155 14.39 2.77 15.23
N PRO A 156 15.12 1.73 15.68
CA PRO A 156 14.50 0.45 16.09
C PRO A 156 13.47 0.59 17.21
N ARG A 157 13.57 1.62 18.05
CA ARG A 157 12.60 1.88 19.15
C ARG A 157 11.30 2.42 18.58
N LEU A 158 11.37 3.25 17.54
CA LEU A 158 10.22 3.78 16.83
C LEU A 158 9.59 2.73 15.92
N VAL A 159 10.38 1.84 15.31
CA VAL A 159 9.86 0.68 14.56
C VAL A 159 8.94 -0.16 15.43
N LYS A 160 9.38 -0.50 16.66
CA LYS A 160 8.54 -1.24 17.63
C LYS A 160 7.25 -0.49 17.99
N LEU A 161 7.34 0.84 18.17
CA LEU A 161 6.16 1.68 18.42
C LEU A 161 5.18 1.61 17.24
N VAL A 162 5.66 1.76 16.01
CA VAL A 162 4.84 1.72 14.81
C VAL A 162 4.22 0.33 14.60
N GLN A 163 4.97 -0.75 14.85
CA GLN A 163 4.45 -2.11 14.81
C GLN A 163 3.33 -2.32 15.86
N ASP A 164 3.46 -1.75 17.07
CA ASP A 164 2.40 -1.79 18.10
C ASP A 164 1.14 -1.03 17.62
N LEU A 165 1.31 0.12 16.96
CA LEU A 165 0.20 0.89 16.38
C LEU A 165 -0.48 0.16 15.20
N LEU A 166 0.28 -0.52 14.35
CA LEU A 166 -0.25 -1.34 13.25
C LEU A 166 -1.06 -2.53 13.78
N LYS A 167 -0.54 -3.18 14.84
CA LYS A 167 -1.18 -4.37 15.43
C LYS A 167 -2.43 -4.03 16.25
N TYR A 168 -2.43 -2.87 16.89
CA TYR A 168 -3.48 -2.45 17.81
C TYR A 168 -3.89 -0.99 17.55
N PRO A 169 -4.48 -0.70 16.39
CA PRO A 169 -4.80 0.67 15.96
C PRO A 169 -5.79 1.37 16.88
N GLU A 170 -6.65 0.61 17.58
CA GLU A 170 -7.63 1.11 18.54
C GLU A 170 -7.01 1.67 19.82
N ARG A 171 -5.74 1.35 20.11
CA ARG A 171 -5.11 1.79 21.35
C ARG A 171 -4.79 3.26 21.34
N ASN A 172 -5.60 4.05 22.01
CA ASN A 172 -5.41 5.50 22.19
C ASN A 172 -4.53 5.80 23.40
N GLN A 173 -3.24 5.47 23.31
CA GLN A 173 -2.29 5.74 24.40
C GLN A 173 -1.78 7.18 24.37
N SER A 174 -1.51 7.74 25.56
CA SER A 174 -0.92 9.07 25.66
C SER A 174 0.54 9.09 25.16
N LEU A 175 1.00 10.27 24.75
CA LEU A 175 2.40 10.46 24.34
C LEU A 175 3.39 10.02 25.43
N LYS A 176 3.03 10.23 26.72
CA LYS A 176 3.82 9.80 27.89
C LYS A 176 4.02 8.30 27.90
N VAL A 177 2.96 7.51 27.65
CA VAL A 177 3.03 6.04 27.62
C VAL A 177 3.92 5.58 26.48
N TRP A 178 3.78 6.14 25.29
CA TRP A 178 4.64 5.82 24.15
C TRP A 178 6.11 6.19 24.41
N ALA A 179 6.36 7.36 25.02
CA ALA A 179 7.70 7.79 25.36
C ALA A 179 8.37 6.82 26.34
N THR A 180 7.63 6.37 27.37
CA THR A 180 8.12 5.36 28.31
C THR A 180 8.46 4.03 27.62
N LYS A 181 7.60 3.55 26.71
CA LYS A 181 7.85 2.32 25.92
C LYS A 181 9.10 2.43 25.06
N CYS A 182 9.38 3.61 24.52
CA CYS A 182 10.58 3.88 23.72
C CYS A 182 11.81 4.25 24.55
N CYS A 183 11.74 4.24 25.88
CA CYS A 183 12.81 4.72 26.77
C CYS A 183 13.27 6.14 26.44
N MET A 184 12.32 7.06 26.17
CA MET A 184 12.54 8.44 25.79
C MET A 184 11.71 9.42 26.63
N SER A 185 12.11 10.70 26.67
CA SER A 185 11.21 11.77 27.07
C SER A 185 10.20 12.06 25.95
N GLU A 186 9.03 12.61 26.29
CA GLU A 186 8.00 12.98 25.31
C GLU A 186 8.53 13.96 24.23
N ARG A 187 9.35 14.93 24.66
CA ARG A 187 10.01 15.88 23.75
C ARG A 187 10.94 15.18 22.77
N ASN A 188 11.75 14.22 23.24
CA ASN A 188 12.69 13.49 22.40
C ASN A 188 11.95 12.56 21.43
N LEU A 189 10.95 11.83 21.91
CA LEU A 189 10.09 10.99 21.08
C LEU A 189 9.47 11.79 19.94
N THR A 190 8.83 12.93 20.22
CA THR A 190 8.19 13.77 19.21
C THR A 190 9.21 14.27 18.17
N ARG A 191 10.38 14.72 18.62
CA ARG A 191 11.43 15.22 17.74
C ARG A 191 11.98 14.12 16.83
N ILE A 192 12.36 12.96 17.38
CA ILE A 192 12.96 11.87 16.61
C ILE A 192 11.92 11.26 15.66
N PHE A 193 10.68 11.08 16.10
CA PHE A 193 9.61 10.58 15.25
C PHE A 193 9.37 11.51 14.05
N HIS A 194 9.33 12.82 14.29
CA HIS A 194 9.18 13.80 13.21
C HIS A 194 10.38 13.80 12.25
N GLN A 195 11.60 13.68 12.77
CA GLN A 195 12.80 13.61 11.93
C GLN A 195 12.83 12.36 11.03
N ASN A 196 12.35 11.22 11.53
CA ASN A 196 12.33 9.96 10.77
C ASN A 196 11.15 9.89 9.77
N THR A 197 9.98 10.43 10.13
CA THR A 197 8.74 10.22 9.37
C THR A 197 8.20 11.47 8.69
N GLY A 198 8.77 12.63 8.93
CA GLY A 198 8.28 13.91 8.43
C GLY A 198 6.95 14.37 9.06
N MET A 199 6.43 13.66 10.07
CA MET A 199 5.13 13.98 10.69
C MET A 199 5.07 13.67 12.18
N SER A 200 4.05 14.22 12.87
CA SER A 200 3.80 13.85 14.26
C SER A 200 3.19 12.45 14.37
N ILE A 201 3.38 11.78 15.53
CA ILE A 201 2.82 10.46 15.83
C ILE A 201 1.29 10.45 15.63
N ASN A 202 0.59 11.49 16.09
CA ASN A 202 -0.87 11.58 15.91
C ASN A 202 -1.27 11.71 14.43
N ARG A 203 -0.53 12.46 13.62
CA ARG A 203 -0.77 12.57 12.17
C ARG A 203 -0.53 11.22 11.48
N TRP A 204 0.50 10.51 11.88
CA TRP A 204 0.82 9.17 11.39
C TRP A 204 -0.31 8.18 11.74
N ARG A 205 -0.76 8.17 13.01
CA ARG A 205 -1.88 7.34 13.47
C ARG A 205 -3.18 7.66 12.73
N TYR A 206 -3.50 8.93 12.53
CA TYR A 206 -4.70 9.30 11.78
C TYR A 206 -4.66 8.81 10.32
N ARG A 207 -3.49 8.82 9.69
CA ARG A 207 -3.35 8.22 8.36
C ARG A 207 -3.58 6.71 8.39
N LEU A 208 -3.03 6.00 9.38
CA LEU A 208 -3.30 4.57 9.57
C LEU A 208 -4.80 4.32 9.76
N HIS A 209 -5.47 5.10 10.61
CA HIS A 209 -6.92 4.97 10.82
C HIS A 209 -7.72 5.17 9.54
N VAL A 210 -7.30 6.07 8.66
CA VAL A 210 -7.96 6.27 7.36
C VAL A 210 -7.72 5.05 6.45
N VAL A 211 -6.51 4.50 6.39
CA VAL A 211 -6.23 3.29 5.60
C VAL A 211 -7.14 2.14 6.01
N LEU A 212 -7.22 1.87 7.32
CA LEU A 212 -8.07 0.80 7.86
C LEU A 212 -9.57 1.10 7.65
N ALA A 213 -9.96 2.37 7.81
CA ALA A 213 -11.34 2.79 7.58
C ALA A 213 -11.78 2.56 6.13
N LEU A 214 -10.94 2.91 5.16
CA LEU A 214 -11.22 2.68 3.75
C LEU A 214 -11.40 1.19 3.46
N GLN A 215 -10.50 0.36 3.98
CA GLN A 215 -10.58 -1.08 3.85
C GLN A 215 -11.91 -1.61 4.38
N TRP A 216 -12.21 -1.38 5.67
CA TRP A 216 -13.41 -1.92 6.30
C TRP A 216 -14.71 -1.38 5.69
N MET A 217 -14.74 -0.11 5.27
CA MET A 217 -15.91 0.45 4.59
C MET A 217 -16.13 -0.15 3.20
N ILE A 218 -15.08 -0.48 2.46
CA ILE A 218 -15.17 -1.20 1.17
C ILE A 218 -15.65 -2.63 1.41
N GLU A 219 -15.28 -3.26 2.52
CA GLU A 219 -15.76 -4.58 2.94
C GLU A 219 -17.23 -4.56 3.42
N GLY A 220 -17.81 -3.38 3.59
CA GLY A 220 -19.23 -3.20 3.94
C GLY A 220 -19.49 -2.68 5.34
N ASP A 221 -18.46 -2.38 6.14
CA ASP A 221 -18.65 -1.77 7.46
C ASP A 221 -19.27 -0.37 7.33
N SER A 222 -20.21 -0.08 8.23
CA SER A 222 -20.76 1.27 8.39
C SER A 222 -19.73 2.19 9.06
N VAL A 223 -19.91 3.50 8.89
CA VAL A 223 -19.11 4.52 9.59
C VAL A 223 -19.11 4.31 11.10
N HIS A 224 -20.24 3.90 11.67
CA HIS A 224 -20.38 3.57 13.09
C HIS A 224 -19.49 2.39 13.51
N GLN A 225 -19.52 1.29 12.75
CA GLN A 225 -18.70 0.10 13.02
C GLN A 225 -17.20 0.43 12.96
N VAL A 226 -16.79 1.21 11.95
CA VAL A 226 -15.40 1.67 11.82
C VAL A 226 -14.98 2.55 13.00
N ALA A 227 -15.81 3.52 13.40
CA ALA A 227 -15.54 4.37 14.54
C ALA A 227 -15.35 3.56 15.83
N MET A 228 -16.19 2.54 16.05
CA MET A 228 -16.07 1.60 17.18
C MET A 228 -14.78 0.77 17.12
N LYS A 229 -14.47 0.17 15.96
CA LYS A 229 -13.24 -0.63 15.77
C LYS A 229 -11.96 0.17 16.03
N LEU A 230 -11.98 1.47 15.72
CA LEU A 230 -10.86 2.38 15.96
C LEU A 230 -10.90 3.08 17.33
N ALA A 231 -11.85 2.70 18.19
CA ALA A 231 -12.08 3.25 19.54
C ALA A 231 -12.23 4.78 19.55
N TYR A 232 -13.02 5.32 18.61
CA TYR A 232 -13.47 6.72 18.67
C TYR A 232 -14.69 6.82 19.61
N ASP A 233 -14.72 7.89 20.38
CA ASP A 233 -15.82 8.17 21.34
C ASP A 233 -17.17 8.41 20.63
N SER A 234 -17.15 8.77 19.35
CA SER A 234 -18.35 9.00 18.53
C SER A 234 -18.03 8.92 17.04
N ASP A 235 -19.08 8.65 16.24
CA ASP A 235 -19.00 8.71 14.78
C ASP A 235 -18.55 10.09 14.29
N THR A 236 -19.01 11.15 14.97
CA THR A 236 -18.64 12.54 14.65
C THR A 236 -17.13 12.76 14.80
N SER A 237 -16.51 12.26 15.86
CA SER A 237 -15.08 12.37 16.09
C SER A 237 -14.27 11.68 14.99
N PHE A 238 -14.69 10.49 14.60
CA PHE A 238 -14.11 9.77 13.47
C PHE A 238 -14.27 10.51 12.15
N ILE A 239 -15.50 10.97 11.82
CA ILE A 239 -15.80 11.69 10.58
C ILE A 239 -14.95 12.96 10.45
N LEU A 240 -14.79 13.72 11.53
CA LEU A 240 -13.96 14.93 11.56
C LEU A 240 -12.48 14.61 11.34
N MET A 241 -11.97 13.55 11.98
CA MET A 241 -10.61 13.06 11.73
C MET A 241 -10.42 12.66 10.26
N PHE A 242 -11.32 11.84 9.71
CA PHE A 242 -11.25 11.40 8.33
C PHE A 242 -11.27 12.58 7.35
N LYS A 243 -12.22 13.52 7.54
CA LYS A 243 -12.29 14.75 6.72
C LYS A 243 -11.02 15.58 6.82
N LYS A 244 -10.40 15.69 8.00
CA LYS A 244 -9.15 16.44 8.20
C LYS A 244 -7.99 15.82 7.41
N VAL A 245 -7.96 14.50 7.27
CA VAL A 245 -6.90 13.76 6.56
C VAL A 245 -7.15 13.72 5.05
N MET A 246 -8.40 13.43 4.64
CA MET A 246 -8.79 13.16 3.25
C MET A 246 -9.42 14.36 2.53
N GLY A 247 -9.72 15.46 3.22
CA GLY A 247 -10.39 16.62 2.66
C GLY A 247 -11.89 16.44 2.39
N THR A 248 -12.43 15.22 2.53
CA THR A 248 -13.83 14.88 2.25
C THR A 248 -14.40 13.91 3.28
N PHE A 249 -15.72 13.72 3.27
CA PHE A 249 -16.40 12.82 4.20
C PHE A 249 -16.25 11.34 3.80
N PRO A 250 -16.22 10.39 4.78
CA PRO A 250 -16.02 8.97 4.50
C PRO A 250 -17.00 8.42 3.45
N LYS A 251 -18.31 8.62 3.64
CA LYS A 251 -19.36 8.15 2.69
C LYS A 251 -19.17 8.72 1.29
N LYS A 252 -18.84 10.02 1.18
CA LYS A 252 -18.61 10.65 -0.13
C LYS A 252 -17.37 10.09 -0.81
N TYR A 253 -16.33 9.76 -0.04
CA TYR A 253 -15.10 9.16 -0.57
C TYR A 253 -15.37 7.75 -1.13
N ILE A 254 -16.07 6.90 -0.36
CA ILE A 254 -16.39 5.52 -0.77
C ILE A 254 -17.30 5.46 -2.00
N LEU A 255 -18.21 6.43 -2.20
CA LEU A 255 -19.06 6.49 -3.40
C LEU A 255 -18.28 6.81 -4.69
N GLN A 256 -17.00 7.10 -4.62
CA GLN A 256 -16.14 7.33 -5.79
C GLN A 256 -15.53 6.02 -6.32
N PHE A 257 -15.72 4.91 -5.60
CA PHE A 257 -15.27 3.55 -5.90
C PHE A 257 -16.44 2.59 -6.10
#